data_683c01ba475902fd662709b2b01923c6
#
_entry.id   683c01ba475902fd662709b2b01923c6
#
_cell.length_a   1.000
_cell.length_b   1.000
_cell.length_c   1.000
_cell.angle_alpha   90.00
_cell.angle_beta   90.00
_cell.angle_gamma   90.00
#
_symmetry.space_group_name_H-M   'P 1'
#
loop_
_entity.id
_entity.type
_entity.pdbx_description
1 polymer ?
#
loop_
_entity_poly.entity_id
_entity_poly.type
_entity_poly.pdbx_seq_one_letter_code
_entity_poly.pdbx_strand_id
1 'polypeptide(L)'
;MAISKERFRKALNDYYSREILFKLFKRYFLDWIADGYIGSNLGLFEISLISETTNKQTFLELMEQIFSKEEIFKNIYSSFSKEVQAVFEEIAWNGKFLIKDRSIYLKGEKNYDLNSDLKDEFLFFKIDGDMKKGEFLYLHNDIVRVMRQFLPKPKEYHIYATSENAKYKSSNEDSILENLKIYYDFYKQGGMQLSSSGKLLKESKNNMKKYCNIDEFYQESKDLDYLKTETIALFFFLLKEEYLVDSFMQVSNIKEIVNKFLDGELIKDDKGEYITLFLNYLKGIKNISNSRDEIKRGLQTIKMVLKEFPEDKPVSIKNIVNRILFRDDFIEIIDVEEAYNSIYINEANYERTRILNYNKYLAYVVVPFVKSVFFILATLGVVEVYYDQPSINNSLYLKNGYLSKYDGLKYVKLTALGRYILGMTEDYDFKITKEEGEVYLDEDRLIATILGDAPIKTMYLEKVGHRIAPNKFKVEKLSFLKGIESSQDIIERIEEFREKITESYSEIWMEFFEEMERKSNSVTCVSEYTVLKLQNEKDLIMALTKDMRFKSLVLKGEDYHILVKNENVEKVKELFKEYGYYVNM
;
A
#
# COMPACT_ATOMS: atom_id res chain seq x y z
N MET A 1 -21.65 3.10 -8.94
CA MET A 1 -22.94 2.60 -8.38
C MET A 1 -24.01 3.67 -8.58
N ALA A 2 -25.19 3.30 -9.07
CA ALA A 2 -26.32 4.22 -9.12
C ALA A 2 -26.73 4.60 -7.67
N ILE A 3 -26.93 5.87 -7.44
CA ILE A 3 -27.42 6.36 -6.14
C ILE A 3 -28.81 5.81 -5.90
N SER A 4 -29.13 5.33 -4.68
CA SER A 4 -30.48 4.89 -4.37
C SER A 4 -31.48 6.06 -4.48
N LYS A 5 -32.68 5.76 -4.90
CA LYS A 5 -33.75 6.77 -5.06
C LYS A 5 -34.02 7.52 -3.75
N GLU A 6 -33.94 6.82 -2.63
CA GLU A 6 -34.13 7.41 -1.30
C GLU A 6 -33.02 8.40 -0.94
N ARG A 7 -31.76 8.03 -1.18
CA ARG A 7 -30.61 8.90 -0.95
C ARG A 7 -30.68 10.15 -1.85
N PHE A 8 -31.06 10.00 -3.10
CA PHE A 8 -31.23 11.12 -4.01
C PHE A 8 -32.32 12.09 -3.56
N ARG A 9 -33.50 11.59 -3.15
CA ARG A 9 -34.57 12.41 -2.58
C ARG A 9 -34.13 13.17 -1.33
N LYS A 10 -33.39 12.50 -0.45
CA LYS A 10 -32.82 13.13 0.74
C LYS A 10 -31.89 14.27 0.33
N ALA A 11 -30.98 14.06 -0.63
CA ALA A 11 -30.09 15.11 -1.15
C ALA A 11 -30.84 16.31 -1.69
N LEU A 12 -31.88 16.11 -2.50
CA LEU A 12 -32.74 17.18 -2.99
C LEU A 12 -33.43 17.94 -1.85
N ASN A 13 -33.97 17.20 -0.86
CA ASN A 13 -34.67 17.80 0.27
C ASN A 13 -33.73 18.64 1.15
N ASP A 14 -32.52 18.15 1.41
CA ASP A 14 -31.54 18.86 2.25
C ASP A 14 -30.92 20.07 1.53
N TYR A 15 -30.81 19.98 0.23
CA TYR A 15 -30.19 21.03 -0.58
C TYR A 15 -31.14 22.19 -0.90
N TYR A 16 -32.40 21.93 -1.32
CA TYR A 16 -33.35 22.99 -1.70
C TYR A 16 -34.28 23.39 -0.55
N SER A 17 -34.43 24.70 -0.33
CA SER A 17 -35.50 25.22 0.54
C SER A 17 -36.84 25.24 -0.22
N ARG A 18 -37.96 25.26 0.52
CA ARG A 18 -39.28 25.37 -0.09
C ARG A 18 -39.43 26.66 -0.92
N GLU A 19 -38.88 27.77 -0.42
CA GLU A 19 -38.90 29.06 -1.10
C GLU A 19 -38.17 29.00 -2.45
N ILE A 20 -36.97 28.44 -2.52
CA ILE A 20 -36.23 28.26 -3.76
C ILE A 20 -36.99 27.37 -4.74
N LEU A 21 -37.56 26.26 -4.27
CA LEU A 21 -38.36 25.37 -5.11
C LEU A 21 -39.58 26.06 -5.69
N PHE A 22 -40.24 26.92 -4.92
CA PHE A 22 -41.36 27.71 -5.42
C PHE A 22 -40.94 28.75 -6.47
N LYS A 23 -39.81 29.43 -6.28
CA LYS A 23 -39.23 30.33 -7.27
C LYS A 23 -38.87 29.60 -8.57
N LEU A 24 -38.25 28.41 -8.48
CA LEU A 24 -37.97 27.54 -9.62
C LEU A 24 -39.25 27.09 -10.34
N PHE A 25 -40.29 26.70 -9.55
CA PHE A 25 -41.58 26.34 -10.09
C PHE A 25 -42.19 27.48 -10.91
N LYS A 26 -42.25 28.70 -10.37
CA LYS A 26 -42.76 29.87 -11.06
C LYS A 26 -41.95 30.22 -12.32
N ARG A 27 -40.63 30.03 -12.28
CA ARG A 27 -39.75 30.45 -13.37
C ARG A 27 -39.70 29.46 -14.52
N TYR A 28 -39.73 28.15 -14.20
CA TYR A 28 -39.41 27.12 -15.17
C TYR A 28 -40.43 25.98 -15.22
N PHE A 29 -40.90 25.47 -14.07
CA PHE A 29 -41.65 24.22 -14.04
C PHE A 29 -43.02 24.35 -14.69
N LEU A 30 -43.65 25.48 -14.59
CA LEU A 30 -44.95 25.73 -15.27
C LEU A 30 -44.82 25.53 -16.78
N ASP A 31 -43.81 26.15 -17.40
CA ASP A 31 -43.59 26.05 -18.82
C ASP A 31 -43.22 24.61 -19.20
N TRP A 32 -42.35 23.97 -18.43
CA TRP A 32 -41.94 22.57 -18.70
C TRP A 32 -43.06 21.56 -18.52
N ILE A 33 -44.01 21.80 -17.61
CA ILE A 33 -45.21 20.98 -17.49
C ILE A 33 -46.17 21.25 -18.70
N ALA A 34 -46.36 22.49 -19.10
CA ALA A 34 -47.17 22.85 -20.24
C ALA A 34 -46.64 22.27 -21.56
N ASP A 35 -45.31 22.25 -21.73
CA ASP A 35 -44.60 21.66 -22.87
C ASP A 35 -44.51 20.14 -22.82
N GLY A 36 -44.96 19.51 -21.73
CA GLY A 36 -44.95 18.07 -21.56
C GLY A 36 -43.58 17.46 -21.20
N TYR A 37 -42.58 18.28 -20.85
CA TYR A 37 -41.26 17.82 -20.44
C TYR A 37 -41.29 17.18 -19.04
N ILE A 38 -42.13 17.69 -18.13
CA ILE A 38 -42.33 17.16 -16.79
C ILE A 38 -43.75 16.70 -16.63
N GLY A 39 -43.97 15.43 -16.21
CA GLY A 39 -45.29 14.94 -15.88
C GLY A 39 -45.74 15.41 -14.48
N SER A 40 -46.98 15.87 -14.35
CA SER A 40 -47.59 16.18 -13.07
C SER A 40 -48.82 15.34 -12.86
N ASN A 41 -49.01 14.80 -11.66
CA ASN A 41 -50.24 14.14 -11.24
C ASN A 41 -51.32 15.15 -10.84
N LEU A 42 -50.99 16.46 -10.87
CA LEU A 42 -51.90 17.55 -10.53
C LEU A 42 -52.63 18.00 -11.77
N GLY A 43 -53.93 18.23 -11.65
CA GLY A 43 -54.73 18.85 -12.70
C GLY A 43 -54.35 20.33 -12.91
N LEU A 44 -54.72 20.91 -14.06
CA LEU A 44 -54.42 22.34 -14.38
C LEU A 44 -54.94 23.30 -13.31
N PHE A 45 -56.07 22.98 -12.68
CA PHE A 45 -56.64 23.79 -11.59
C PHE A 45 -55.77 23.71 -10.32
N GLU A 46 -55.31 22.52 -9.96
CA GLU A 46 -54.45 22.31 -8.79
C GLU A 46 -53.07 22.98 -9.00
N ILE A 47 -52.53 22.93 -10.21
CA ILE A 47 -51.30 23.63 -10.58
C ILE A 47 -51.44 25.14 -10.39
N SER A 48 -52.62 25.72 -10.76
CA SER A 48 -52.88 27.14 -10.59
C SER A 48 -52.99 27.58 -9.13
N LEU A 49 -53.25 26.66 -8.20
CA LEU A 49 -53.33 26.91 -6.74
C LEU A 49 -51.98 26.79 -6.03
N ILE A 50 -50.92 26.38 -6.74
CA ILE A 50 -49.58 26.26 -6.15
C ILE A 50 -49.08 27.61 -5.68
N SER A 51 -48.74 27.67 -4.40
CA SER A 51 -48.27 28.87 -3.71
C SER A 51 -47.02 28.58 -2.86
N GLU A 52 -46.46 29.60 -2.23
CA GLU A 52 -45.33 29.47 -1.31
C GLU A 52 -45.64 28.52 -0.11
N THR A 53 -46.93 28.31 0.20
CA THR A 53 -47.37 27.40 1.29
C THR A 53 -47.56 25.96 0.85
N THR A 54 -47.44 25.69 -0.46
CA THR A 54 -47.58 24.33 -0.99
C THR A 54 -46.52 23.39 -0.36
N ASN A 55 -46.95 22.11 -0.16
CA ASN A 55 -46.07 21.11 0.45
C ASN A 55 -44.76 20.97 -0.37
N LYS A 56 -43.61 21.03 0.31
CA LYS A 56 -42.30 20.88 -0.28
C LYS A 56 -42.17 19.59 -1.11
N GLN A 57 -42.84 18.50 -0.67
CA GLN A 57 -42.82 17.20 -1.34
C GLN A 57 -43.28 17.29 -2.82
N THR A 58 -44.31 18.07 -3.10
CA THR A 58 -44.82 18.30 -4.48
C THR A 58 -43.72 18.84 -5.39
N PHE A 59 -42.94 19.84 -4.94
CA PHE A 59 -41.84 20.39 -5.70
C PHE A 59 -40.67 19.41 -5.86
N LEU A 60 -40.38 18.62 -4.81
CA LEU A 60 -39.33 17.62 -4.85
C LEU A 60 -39.61 16.50 -5.87
N GLU A 61 -40.87 16.12 -6.06
CA GLU A 61 -41.27 15.15 -7.08
C GLU A 61 -41.01 15.65 -8.50
N LEU A 62 -41.23 16.94 -8.75
CA LEU A 62 -40.91 17.58 -10.03
C LEU A 62 -39.38 17.65 -10.23
N MET A 63 -38.64 18.07 -9.21
CA MET A 63 -37.17 18.09 -9.24
C MET A 63 -36.56 16.72 -9.46
N GLU A 64 -37.12 15.68 -8.84
CA GLU A 64 -36.68 14.30 -9.05
C GLU A 64 -36.81 13.89 -10.52
N GLN A 65 -37.92 14.27 -11.20
CA GLN A 65 -38.08 13.98 -12.63
C GLN A 65 -37.02 14.64 -13.50
N ILE A 66 -36.68 15.91 -13.20
CA ILE A 66 -35.65 16.66 -13.94
C ILE A 66 -34.32 15.95 -13.92
N PHE A 67 -33.87 15.50 -12.72
CA PHE A 67 -32.53 14.94 -12.55
C PHE A 67 -32.45 13.43 -12.69
N SER A 68 -33.59 12.69 -12.81
CA SER A 68 -33.58 11.23 -12.85
C SER A 68 -33.85 10.61 -14.23
N LYS A 69 -34.40 11.37 -15.17
CA LYS A 69 -34.76 10.87 -16.50
C LYS A 69 -33.96 11.61 -17.61
N GLU A 70 -33.23 10.82 -18.39
CA GLU A 70 -32.33 11.36 -19.44
C GLU A 70 -33.02 12.29 -20.44
N GLU A 71 -34.18 11.86 -20.99
CA GLU A 71 -34.91 12.65 -21.97
C GLU A 71 -35.40 13.98 -21.40
N ILE A 72 -35.96 13.95 -20.19
CA ILE A 72 -36.42 15.14 -19.49
C ILE A 72 -35.26 16.09 -19.24
N PHE A 73 -34.15 15.57 -18.67
CA PHE A 73 -32.97 16.37 -18.39
C PHE A 73 -32.42 17.03 -19.68
N LYS A 74 -32.27 16.26 -20.77
CA LYS A 74 -31.73 16.79 -22.03
C LYS A 74 -32.59 17.88 -22.61
N ASN A 75 -33.92 17.72 -22.61
CA ASN A 75 -34.83 18.73 -23.10
C ASN A 75 -34.74 20.03 -22.29
N ILE A 76 -34.78 19.88 -20.95
CA ILE A 76 -34.67 21.01 -20.03
C ILE A 76 -33.28 21.67 -20.13
N TYR A 77 -32.21 20.90 -20.17
CA TYR A 77 -30.85 21.39 -20.30
C TYR A 77 -30.67 22.21 -21.60
N SER A 78 -31.28 21.75 -22.69
CA SER A 78 -31.25 22.47 -23.96
C SER A 78 -32.00 23.82 -23.93
N SER A 79 -32.97 23.99 -23.03
CA SER A 79 -33.71 25.26 -22.85
C SER A 79 -32.96 26.28 -21.99
N PHE A 80 -31.91 25.91 -21.30
CA PHE A 80 -31.11 26.85 -20.51
C PHE A 80 -30.22 27.75 -21.39
N SER A 81 -29.92 28.94 -20.87
CA SER A 81 -28.91 29.82 -21.47
C SER A 81 -27.53 29.13 -21.47
N LYS A 82 -26.65 29.53 -22.38
CA LYS A 82 -25.29 28.99 -22.46
C LYS A 82 -24.51 29.22 -21.18
N GLU A 83 -24.78 30.29 -20.47
CA GLU A 83 -24.16 30.61 -19.18
C GLU A 83 -24.58 29.59 -18.12
N VAL A 84 -25.87 29.25 -18.01
CA VAL A 84 -26.38 28.24 -17.08
C VAL A 84 -25.86 26.86 -17.44
N GLN A 85 -25.84 26.50 -18.72
CA GLN A 85 -25.25 25.23 -19.20
C GLN A 85 -23.78 25.12 -18.81
N ALA A 86 -22.97 26.17 -19.00
CA ALA A 86 -21.56 26.20 -18.64
C ALA A 86 -21.36 26.02 -17.13
N VAL A 87 -22.24 26.62 -16.30
CA VAL A 87 -22.19 26.42 -14.83
C VAL A 87 -22.50 24.97 -14.45
N PHE A 88 -23.51 24.35 -15.06
CA PHE A 88 -23.82 22.92 -14.84
C PHE A 88 -22.66 22.02 -15.23
N GLU A 89 -22.06 22.24 -16.40
CA GLU A 89 -20.92 21.43 -16.86
C GLU A 89 -19.70 21.60 -15.95
N GLU A 90 -19.34 22.84 -15.61
CA GLU A 90 -18.19 23.09 -14.73
C GLU A 90 -18.38 22.48 -13.33
N ILE A 91 -19.57 22.64 -12.74
CA ILE A 91 -19.89 22.01 -11.44
C ILE A 91 -19.88 20.50 -11.56
N ALA A 92 -20.43 19.95 -12.65
CA ALA A 92 -20.48 18.50 -12.85
C ALA A 92 -19.09 17.88 -12.86
N TRP A 93 -18.14 18.49 -13.55
CA TRP A 93 -16.84 17.89 -13.78
C TRP A 93 -15.75 18.40 -12.84
N ASN A 94 -15.86 19.66 -12.36
CA ASN A 94 -14.87 20.27 -11.47
C ASN A 94 -15.37 20.50 -10.04
N GLY A 95 -16.64 20.14 -9.76
CA GLY A 95 -17.26 20.19 -8.43
C GLY A 95 -17.76 21.57 -8.01
N LYS A 96 -17.27 22.65 -8.60
CA LYS A 96 -17.67 24.02 -8.31
C LYS A 96 -17.38 24.95 -9.48
N PHE A 97 -18.14 26.04 -9.57
CA PHE A 97 -17.92 27.10 -10.55
C PHE A 97 -17.47 28.37 -9.84
N LEU A 98 -16.25 28.87 -10.12
CA LEU A 98 -15.71 30.07 -9.50
C LEU A 98 -16.40 31.34 -10.07
N ILE A 99 -16.96 32.17 -9.19
CA ILE A 99 -17.57 33.45 -9.57
C ILE A 99 -16.45 34.48 -9.77
N LYS A 100 -16.24 34.86 -11.03
CA LYS A 100 -15.27 35.92 -11.40
C LYS A 100 -15.89 37.30 -11.42
N ASP A 101 -17.14 37.42 -11.86
CA ASP A 101 -17.93 38.65 -11.91
C ASP A 101 -19.29 38.42 -11.26
N ARG A 102 -19.50 39.04 -10.09
CA ARG A 102 -20.76 38.92 -9.34
C ARG A 102 -21.97 39.43 -10.09
N SER A 103 -21.81 40.47 -10.92
CA SER A 103 -22.90 41.11 -11.66
C SER A 103 -23.61 40.14 -12.62
N ILE A 104 -22.95 39.09 -13.07
CA ILE A 104 -23.52 38.07 -13.93
C ILE A 104 -24.51 37.19 -13.16
N TYR A 105 -24.19 36.82 -11.93
CA TYR A 105 -24.88 35.78 -11.15
C TYR A 105 -25.80 36.33 -10.06
N LEU A 106 -25.55 37.54 -9.55
CA LEU A 106 -26.23 38.16 -8.41
C LEU A 106 -27.06 39.37 -8.82
N LYS A 107 -28.17 39.62 -8.08
CA LYS A 107 -29.09 40.74 -8.30
C LYS A 107 -28.58 42.07 -7.73
N GLY A 108 -27.63 42.04 -6.80
CA GLY A 108 -27.10 43.23 -6.13
C GLY A 108 -25.65 43.11 -5.71
N GLU A 109 -25.01 44.24 -5.38
CA GLU A 109 -23.59 44.28 -5.01
C GLU A 109 -23.30 43.99 -3.51
N LYS A 110 -24.33 44.11 -2.64
CA LYS A 110 -24.15 44.07 -1.19
C LYS A 110 -25.33 43.41 -0.48
N ASN A 111 -25.27 42.12 -0.19
CA ASN A 111 -26.13 41.51 0.86
C ASN A 111 -25.43 40.43 1.65
N TYR A 112 -25.91 40.21 2.88
CA TYR A 112 -25.34 39.25 3.84
C TYR A 112 -25.83 37.81 3.60
N ASP A 113 -26.92 37.60 2.85
CA ASP A 113 -27.45 36.30 2.44
C ASP A 113 -27.29 36.09 0.94
N LEU A 114 -26.12 35.56 0.57
CA LEU A 114 -25.72 35.33 -0.82
C LEU A 114 -26.69 34.42 -1.62
N ASN A 115 -27.38 33.50 -0.95
CA ASN A 115 -28.27 32.55 -1.62
C ASN A 115 -29.61 33.18 -2.00
N SER A 116 -30.07 34.25 -1.30
CA SER A 116 -31.29 34.96 -1.63
C SER A 116 -31.10 35.92 -2.82
N ASP A 117 -29.86 36.24 -3.15
CA ASP A 117 -29.52 37.26 -4.16
C ASP A 117 -29.15 36.68 -5.52
N LEU A 118 -29.18 35.37 -5.71
CA LEU A 118 -29.00 34.74 -7.00
C LEU A 118 -30.05 35.24 -7.99
N LYS A 119 -29.62 35.51 -9.23
CA LYS A 119 -30.56 35.75 -10.33
C LYS A 119 -31.41 34.51 -10.56
N ASP A 120 -32.64 34.71 -11.01
CA ASP A 120 -33.64 33.64 -11.13
C ASP A 120 -33.19 32.47 -12.02
N GLU A 121 -32.32 32.71 -12.99
CA GLU A 121 -31.75 31.68 -13.86
C GLU A 121 -30.70 30.78 -13.20
N PHE A 122 -30.12 31.21 -12.07
CA PHE A 122 -29.12 30.46 -11.33
C PHE A 122 -29.66 29.84 -10.02
N LEU A 123 -30.97 29.87 -9.81
CA LEU A 123 -31.61 29.34 -8.59
C LEU A 123 -31.40 27.83 -8.34
N PHE A 124 -30.93 27.09 -9.35
CA PHE A 124 -30.52 25.69 -9.17
C PHE A 124 -29.30 25.52 -8.29
N PHE A 125 -28.48 26.56 -8.18
CA PHE A 125 -27.19 26.53 -7.48
C PHE A 125 -27.27 27.19 -6.11
N LYS A 126 -26.28 26.95 -5.28
CA LYS A 126 -25.99 27.70 -4.07
C LYS A 126 -24.62 28.36 -4.18
N ILE A 127 -24.42 29.42 -3.41
CA ILE A 127 -23.13 30.08 -3.28
C ILE A 127 -22.48 29.65 -1.98
N ASP A 128 -21.17 29.43 -2.01
CA ASP A 128 -20.30 29.24 -0.85
C ASP A 128 -18.97 29.99 -1.07
N GLY A 129 -18.21 30.17 0.02
CA GLY A 129 -16.98 30.93 -0.01
C GLY A 129 -17.12 32.33 0.61
N ASP A 130 -16.05 33.10 0.53
CA ASP A 130 -16.00 34.49 0.96
C ASP A 130 -15.29 35.37 -0.06
N MET A 131 -15.50 36.70 0.01
CA MET A 131 -14.90 37.66 -0.93
C MET A 131 -13.36 37.63 -0.94
N LYS A 132 -12.71 37.17 0.13
CA LYS A 132 -11.23 37.10 0.24
C LYS A 132 -10.67 35.82 -0.36
N LYS A 133 -11.40 34.71 -0.23
CA LYS A 133 -10.99 33.37 -0.72
C LYS A 133 -11.60 32.98 -2.06
N GLY A 134 -12.52 33.80 -2.59
CA GLY A 134 -13.29 33.55 -3.79
C GLY A 134 -14.62 32.85 -3.48
N GLU A 135 -15.66 33.34 -4.14
CA GLU A 135 -17.01 32.77 -4.10
C GLU A 135 -17.20 31.80 -5.25
N PHE A 136 -18.01 30.77 -5.03
CA PHE A 136 -18.30 29.79 -6.07
C PHE A 136 -19.74 29.27 -5.98
N LEU A 137 -20.27 28.93 -7.14
CA LEU A 137 -21.52 28.19 -7.27
C LEU A 137 -21.24 26.69 -7.13
N TYR A 138 -22.14 25.98 -6.46
CA TYR A 138 -22.06 24.52 -6.28
C TYR A 138 -23.44 23.87 -6.28
N LEU A 139 -23.45 22.53 -6.44
CA LEU A 139 -24.58 21.64 -6.26
C LEU A 139 -24.22 20.54 -5.26
N HIS A 140 -25.24 19.94 -4.65
CA HIS A 140 -25.03 18.78 -3.80
C HIS A 140 -24.38 17.62 -4.58
N ASN A 141 -23.39 16.96 -4.01
CA ASN A 141 -22.62 15.91 -4.69
C ASN A 141 -23.50 14.79 -5.29
N ASP A 142 -24.53 14.36 -4.59
CA ASP A 142 -25.42 13.31 -5.10
C ASP A 142 -26.29 13.78 -6.28
N ILE A 143 -26.63 15.06 -6.35
CA ILE A 143 -27.30 15.65 -7.52
C ILE A 143 -26.31 15.68 -8.70
N VAL A 144 -25.09 16.13 -8.46
CA VAL A 144 -24.02 16.16 -9.47
C VAL A 144 -23.77 14.76 -10.04
N ARG A 145 -23.73 13.73 -9.19
CA ARG A 145 -23.51 12.34 -9.64
C ARG A 145 -24.60 11.84 -10.59
N VAL A 146 -25.85 12.12 -10.29
CA VAL A 146 -26.96 11.74 -11.18
C VAL A 146 -26.89 12.50 -12.50
N MET A 147 -26.69 13.80 -12.44
CA MET A 147 -26.63 14.70 -13.58
C MET A 147 -25.47 14.39 -14.55
N ARG A 148 -24.31 13.95 -14.05
CA ARG A 148 -23.16 13.53 -14.86
C ARG A 148 -23.49 12.46 -15.91
N GLN A 149 -24.49 11.64 -15.67
CA GLN A 149 -24.88 10.60 -16.62
C GLN A 149 -25.41 11.19 -17.93
N PHE A 150 -25.99 12.37 -17.89
CA PHE A 150 -26.72 12.98 -18.98
C PHE A 150 -25.99 14.16 -19.66
N LEU A 151 -25.05 14.78 -18.95
CA LEU A 151 -24.28 15.92 -19.47
C LEU A 151 -23.25 15.51 -20.52
N PRO A 152 -22.86 16.45 -21.41
CA PRO A 152 -21.77 16.26 -22.36
C PRO A 152 -20.50 15.78 -21.61
N LYS A 153 -19.82 14.77 -22.15
CA LYS A 153 -18.62 14.22 -21.54
C LYS A 153 -17.40 15.04 -21.92
N PRO A 154 -16.61 15.57 -20.95
CA PRO A 154 -15.37 16.26 -21.25
C PRO A 154 -14.31 15.28 -21.76
N LYS A 155 -13.23 15.80 -22.32
CA LYS A 155 -12.10 14.99 -22.80
C LYS A 155 -11.55 14.10 -21.68
N GLU A 156 -11.50 14.62 -20.47
CA GLU A 156 -10.99 13.95 -19.26
C GLU A 156 -11.85 12.77 -18.78
N TYR A 157 -13.04 12.61 -19.31
CA TYR A 157 -13.89 11.44 -19.09
C TYR A 157 -13.29 10.17 -19.69
N HIS A 158 -12.42 10.31 -20.68
CA HIS A 158 -11.70 9.24 -21.33
C HIS A 158 -10.22 9.30 -20.99
N ILE A 159 -9.56 8.14 -21.06
CA ILE A 159 -8.10 8.09 -21.04
C ILE A 159 -7.58 8.57 -22.40
N TYR A 160 -6.62 9.47 -22.38
CA TYR A 160 -6.01 10.01 -23.60
C TYR A 160 -4.51 10.21 -23.44
N ALA A 161 -3.82 10.10 -24.58
CA ALA A 161 -2.38 10.32 -24.65
C ALA A 161 -2.03 11.79 -24.36
N THR A 162 -0.96 11.99 -23.57
CA THR A 162 -0.40 13.31 -23.28
C THR A 162 1.08 13.36 -23.65
N SER A 163 1.59 14.55 -23.97
CA SER A 163 3.04 14.75 -24.05
C SER A 163 3.63 14.72 -22.64
N GLU A 164 4.74 14.02 -22.49
CA GLU A 164 5.47 13.94 -21.24
C GLU A 164 6.36 15.17 -21.01
N ASN A 165 6.43 15.60 -19.77
CA ASN A 165 7.40 16.59 -19.28
C ASN A 165 7.77 16.21 -17.85
N ALA A 166 8.76 15.33 -17.71
CA ALA A 166 9.27 14.87 -16.42
C ALA A 166 10.80 14.73 -16.44
N LYS A 167 11.44 14.97 -15.31
CA LYS A 167 12.90 14.91 -15.17
C LYS A 167 13.43 13.47 -15.21
N TYR A 168 12.67 12.53 -14.65
CA TYR A 168 13.08 11.13 -14.50
C TYR A 168 12.10 10.22 -15.22
N LYS A 169 12.63 9.08 -15.66
CA LYS A 169 11.91 8.02 -16.32
C LYS A 169 12.43 6.68 -15.82
N SER A 170 11.58 5.70 -15.56
CA SER A 170 11.99 4.36 -15.14
C SER A 170 11.04 3.29 -15.68
N SER A 171 11.63 2.21 -16.19
CA SER A 171 10.95 0.97 -16.56
C SER A 171 11.79 -0.21 -16.09
N ASN A 172 11.14 -1.28 -15.65
CA ASN A 172 11.76 -2.55 -15.28
C ASN A 172 11.35 -3.67 -16.24
N GLU A 173 10.76 -3.36 -17.38
CA GLU A 173 10.22 -4.34 -18.32
C GLU A 173 11.23 -5.41 -18.72
N ASP A 174 12.45 -4.99 -19.10
CA ASP A 174 13.47 -5.89 -19.62
C ASP A 174 14.17 -6.75 -18.56
N SER A 175 14.08 -6.37 -17.28
CA SER A 175 14.84 -7.01 -16.19
C SER A 175 13.97 -7.60 -15.08
N ILE A 176 12.64 -7.52 -15.21
CA ILE A 176 11.74 -7.90 -14.11
C ILE A 176 11.85 -9.37 -13.72
N LEU A 177 12.02 -10.26 -14.70
CA LEU A 177 12.02 -11.69 -14.44
C LEU A 177 13.22 -12.11 -13.59
N GLU A 178 14.41 -11.60 -13.92
CA GLU A 178 15.64 -11.83 -13.16
C GLU A 178 15.55 -11.18 -11.78
N ASN A 179 15.10 -9.93 -11.75
CA ASN A 179 15.03 -9.15 -10.52
C ASN A 179 14.00 -9.73 -9.53
N LEU A 180 12.85 -10.18 -10.01
CA LEU A 180 11.80 -10.71 -9.13
C LEU A 180 12.24 -11.96 -8.37
N LYS A 181 13.00 -12.86 -9.05
CA LYS A 181 13.61 -14.02 -8.41
C LYS A 181 14.59 -13.60 -7.32
N ILE A 182 15.48 -12.65 -7.63
CA ILE A 182 16.47 -12.13 -6.68
C ILE A 182 15.76 -11.51 -5.45
N TYR A 183 14.71 -10.71 -5.66
CA TYR A 183 13.95 -10.10 -4.57
C TYR A 183 13.26 -11.14 -3.70
N TYR A 184 12.67 -12.16 -4.30
CA TYR A 184 12.03 -13.24 -3.58
C TYR A 184 13.01 -14.07 -2.74
N ASP A 185 14.14 -14.47 -3.32
CA ASP A 185 15.20 -15.20 -2.60
C ASP A 185 15.74 -14.39 -1.42
N PHE A 186 15.91 -13.08 -1.61
CA PHE A 186 16.31 -12.18 -0.54
C PHE A 186 15.24 -12.08 0.57
N TYR A 187 13.96 -12.02 0.20
CA TYR A 187 12.85 -12.04 1.16
C TYR A 187 12.82 -13.36 1.95
N LYS A 188 12.90 -14.50 1.28
CA LYS A 188 12.94 -15.83 1.92
C LYS A 188 14.07 -15.98 2.94
N GLN A 189 15.22 -15.38 2.67
CA GLN A 189 16.36 -15.40 3.59
C GLN A 189 16.18 -14.44 4.77
N GLY A 190 15.01 -13.82 4.94
CA GLY A 190 14.74 -12.87 6.02
C GLY A 190 15.47 -11.53 5.85
N GLY A 191 15.98 -11.24 4.64
CA GLY A 191 16.71 -10.01 4.36
C GLY A 191 15.84 -8.76 4.39
N MET A 192 14.54 -8.89 4.12
CA MET A 192 13.57 -7.78 4.23
C MET A 192 12.93 -7.79 5.61
N GLN A 193 13.25 -6.80 6.45
CA GLN A 193 12.72 -6.69 7.81
C GLN A 193 12.10 -5.31 8.05
N LEU A 194 10.92 -5.30 8.70
CA LEU A 194 10.23 -4.07 9.09
C LEU A 194 10.46 -3.75 10.57
N SER A 195 10.50 -2.46 10.87
CA SER A 195 10.40 -1.96 12.24
C SER A 195 8.96 -2.10 12.76
N SER A 196 8.76 -1.94 14.07
CA SER A 196 7.43 -1.88 14.70
C SER A 196 6.51 -0.80 14.14
N SER A 197 7.06 0.20 13.44
CA SER A 197 6.31 1.26 12.75
C SER A 197 6.02 0.96 11.27
N GLY A 198 6.28 -0.27 10.79
CA GLY A 198 6.03 -0.66 9.38
C GLY A 198 7.03 -0.11 8.37
N LYS A 199 8.19 0.38 8.81
CA LYS A 199 9.24 0.90 7.92
C LYS A 199 10.34 -0.13 7.74
N LEU A 200 10.83 -0.29 6.51
CA LEU A 200 11.96 -1.15 6.21
C LEU A 200 13.21 -0.72 7.01
N LEU A 201 13.85 -1.66 7.69
CA LEU A 201 15.06 -1.40 8.48
C LEU A 201 16.20 -0.89 7.61
N LYS A 202 17.06 -0.04 8.19
CA LYS A 202 18.20 0.54 7.46
C LYS A 202 19.16 -0.54 6.94
N GLU A 203 19.39 -1.58 7.73
CA GLU A 203 20.24 -2.71 7.32
C GLU A 203 19.64 -3.44 6.12
N SER A 204 18.36 -3.76 6.15
CA SER A 204 17.65 -4.37 5.02
C SER A 204 17.76 -3.52 3.75
N LYS A 205 17.58 -2.19 3.85
CA LYS A 205 17.74 -1.29 2.70
C LYS A 205 19.12 -1.35 2.08
N ASN A 206 20.17 -1.29 2.93
CA ASN A 206 21.54 -1.36 2.47
C ASN A 206 21.86 -2.70 1.80
N ASN A 207 21.40 -3.79 2.42
CA ASN A 207 21.62 -5.14 1.90
C ASN A 207 20.85 -5.38 0.59
N MET A 208 19.59 -4.93 0.49
CA MET A 208 18.83 -5.01 -0.76
C MET A 208 19.52 -4.24 -1.89
N LYS A 209 19.96 -3.01 -1.63
CA LYS A 209 20.70 -2.21 -2.63
C LYS A 209 22.01 -2.89 -3.06
N LYS A 210 22.69 -3.56 -2.13
CA LYS A 210 23.95 -4.27 -2.40
C LYS A 210 23.79 -5.58 -3.16
N TYR A 211 22.80 -6.39 -2.78
CA TYR A 211 22.68 -7.77 -3.27
C TYR A 211 21.57 -7.96 -4.30
N CYS A 212 20.56 -7.08 -4.34
CA CYS A 212 19.45 -7.23 -5.27
C CYS A 212 19.63 -6.40 -6.56
N ASN A 213 20.78 -5.80 -6.77
CA ASN A 213 21.11 -5.00 -7.98
C ASN A 213 20.02 -3.98 -8.34
N ILE A 214 19.54 -3.23 -7.34
CA ILE A 214 18.44 -2.28 -7.50
C ILE A 214 18.97 -0.97 -8.06
N ASP A 215 18.53 -0.62 -9.26
CA ASP A 215 18.68 0.72 -9.82
C ASP A 215 17.56 1.62 -9.30
N GLU A 216 17.89 2.50 -8.35
CA GLU A 216 16.91 3.33 -7.62
C GLU A 216 16.23 4.36 -8.52
N PHE A 217 14.96 4.71 -8.19
CA PHE A 217 14.23 5.76 -8.89
C PHE A 217 14.92 7.13 -8.79
N TYR A 218 15.52 7.44 -7.63
CA TYR A 218 16.22 8.69 -7.39
C TYR A 218 17.65 8.42 -6.93
N GLN A 219 18.61 8.68 -7.78
CA GLN A 219 20.04 8.44 -7.48
C GLN A 219 20.69 9.60 -6.72
N GLU A 220 20.16 10.82 -6.87
CA GLU A 220 20.78 12.05 -6.39
C GLU A 220 20.25 12.55 -5.04
N SER A 221 19.19 11.96 -4.49
CA SER A 221 18.49 12.45 -3.29
C SER A 221 18.68 11.51 -2.11
N LYS A 222 19.37 11.97 -1.05
CA LYS A 222 19.58 11.18 0.18
C LYS A 222 18.30 10.73 0.87
N ASP A 223 17.21 11.50 0.77
CA ASP A 223 15.94 11.18 1.42
C ASP A 223 15.13 10.17 0.61
N LEU A 224 15.39 10.02 -0.68
CA LEU A 224 14.68 9.17 -1.63
C LEU A 224 15.54 8.02 -2.18
N ASP A 225 16.76 7.87 -1.68
CA ASP A 225 17.79 6.94 -2.16
C ASP A 225 17.35 5.45 -2.12
N TYR A 226 16.28 5.15 -1.38
CA TYR A 226 15.74 3.80 -1.24
C TYR A 226 14.28 3.68 -1.69
N LEU A 227 13.79 4.57 -2.56
CA LEU A 227 12.37 4.56 -2.93
C LEU A 227 11.95 3.28 -3.66
N LYS A 228 12.75 2.81 -4.62
CA LYS A 228 12.49 1.55 -5.34
C LYS A 228 12.63 0.34 -4.41
N THR A 229 13.68 0.32 -3.59
CA THR A 229 13.89 -0.68 -2.54
C THR A 229 12.69 -0.75 -1.59
N GLU A 230 12.21 0.38 -1.08
CA GLU A 230 11.02 0.44 -0.21
C GLU A 230 9.74 0.00 -0.94
N THR A 231 9.63 0.30 -2.23
CA THR A 231 8.48 -0.12 -3.06
C THR A 231 8.46 -1.63 -3.31
N ILE A 232 9.62 -2.23 -3.55
CA ILE A 232 9.77 -3.69 -3.68
C ILE A 232 9.39 -4.37 -2.37
N ALA A 233 9.95 -3.90 -1.25
CA ALA A 233 9.62 -4.45 0.06
C ALA A 233 8.12 -4.31 0.36
N LEU A 234 7.53 -3.15 0.06
CA LEU A 234 6.09 -2.93 0.19
C LEU A 234 5.28 -3.99 -0.57
N PHE A 235 5.63 -4.29 -1.80
CA PHE A 235 4.97 -5.33 -2.59
C PHE A 235 5.01 -6.70 -1.87
N PHE A 236 6.19 -7.16 -1.42
CA PHE A 236 6.33 -8.43 -0.73
C PHE A 236 5.57 -8.48 0.60
N PHE A 237 5.56 -7.38 1.36
CA PHE A 237 4.81 -7.31 2.62
C PHE A 237 3.30 -7.23 2.44
N LEU A 238 2.80 -6.81 1.27
CA LEU A 238 1.37 -6.85 0.96
C LEU A 238 0.87 -8.26 0.62
N LEU A 239 1.77 -9.15 0.17
CA LEU A 239 1.39 -10.50 -0.25
C LEU A 239 1.08 -11.38 0.98
N LYS A 240 0.08 -12.23 0.85
CA LYS A 240 -0.19 -13.29 1.82
C LYS A 240 0.93 -14.32 1.78
N GLU A 241 1.30 -14.86 2.94
CA GLU A 241 2.37 -15.86 3.04
C GLU A 241 2.10 -17.14 2.25
N GLU A 242 0.84 -17.54 2.14
CA GLU A 242 0.42 -18.70 1.33
C GLU A 242 0.79 -18.60 -0.16
N TYR A 243 1.01 -17.38 -0.67
CA TYR A 243 1.42 -17.12 -2.04
C TYR A 243 2.93 -16.93 -2.21
N LEU A 244 3.67 -16.80 -1.10
CA LEU A 244 5.13 -16.64 -1.12
C LEU A 244 5.83 -18.00 -1.11
N VAL A 245 5.49 -18.85 -2.07
CA VAL A 245 6.08 -20.16 -2.29
C VAL A 245 6.90 -20.16 -3.59
N ASP A 246 7.88 -21.03 -3.70
CA ASP A 246 8.83 -21.03 -4.83
C ASP A 246 8.14 -21.14 -6.19
N SER A 247 7.13 -21.98 -6.30
CA SER A 247 6.36 -22.14 -7.55
C SER A 247 5.59 -20.88 -7.95
N PHE A 248 5.17 -20.07 -6.98
CA PHE A 248 4.45 -18.82 -7.24
C PHE A 248 5.36 -17.74 -7.84
N MET A 249 6.61 -17.66 -7.38
CA MET A 249 7.59 -16.67 -7.83
C MET A 249 8.42 -17.12 -9.05
N GLN A 250 8.03 -18.22 -9.70
CA GLN A 250 8.66 -18.60 -10.95
C GLN A 250 8.36 -17.62 -12.09
N VAL A 251 9.32 -17.46 -12.97
CA VAL A 251 9.28 -16.56 -14.14
C VAL A 251 8.02 -16.73 -14.98
N SER A 252 7.56 -17.98 -15.18
CA SER A 252 6.35 -18.31 -15.94
C SER A 252 5.05 -17.73 -15.36
N ASN A 253 5.06 -17.29 -14.11
CA ASN A 253 3.85 -16.92 -13.38
C ASN A 253 3.68 -15.40 -13.21
N ILE A 254 4.56 -14.57 -13.81
CA ILE A 254 4.47 -13.09 -13.65
C ILE A 254 3.09 -12.54 -14.01
N LYS A 255 2.47 -13.07 -15.08
CA LYS A 255 1.12 -12.68 -15.50
C LYS A 255 0.08 -12.99 -14.42
N GLU A 256 0.18 -14.17 -13.82
CA GLU A 256 -0.73 -14.58 -12.74
C GLU A 256 -0.51 -13.76 -11.48
N ILE A 257 0.74 -13.55 -11.07
CA ILE A 257 1.13 -12.77 -9.89
C ILE A 257 0.56 -11.35 -9.96
N VAL A 258 0.80 -10.66 -11.07
CA VAL A 258 0.35 -9.27 -11.24
C VAL A 258 -1.17 -9.19 -11.31
N ASN A 259 -1.83 -10.12 -12.02
CA ASN A 259 -3.29 -10.14 -12.07
C ASN A 259 -3.90 -10.39 -10.69
N LYS A 260 -3.40 -11.35 -9.92
CA LYS A 260 -3.85 -11.61 -8.54
C LYS A 260 -3.61 -10.40 -7.63
N PHE A 261 -2.48 -9.69 -7.79
CA PHE A 261 -2.24 -8.44 -7.08
C PHE A 261 -3.29 -7.38 -7.42
N LEU A 262 -3.52 -7.11 -8.70
CA LEU A 262 -4.51 -6.13 -9.16
C LEU A 262 -5.96 -6.53 -8.84
N ASP A 263 -6.24 -7.81 -8.72
CA ASP A 263 -7.54 -8.31 -8.27
C ASP A 263 -7.69 -8.30 -6.74
N GLY A 264 -6.64 -7.91 -6.01
CA GLY A 264 -6.62 -7.84 -4.55
C GLY A 264 -6.66 -9.19 -3.85
N GLU A 265 -6.32 -10.28 -4.56
CA GLU A 265 -6.33 -11.64 -4.02
C GLU A 265 -5.09 -11.93 -3.18
N LEU A 266 -3.96 -11.31 -3.50
CA LEU A 266 -2.68 -11.49 -2.81
C LEU A 266 -2.54 -10.65 -1.54
N ILE A 267 -3.42 -9.70 -1.30
CA ILE A 267 -3.31 -8.75 -0.18
C ILE A 267 -3.56 -9.47 1.15
N LYS A 268 -2.67 -9.27 2.11
CA LYS A 268 -2.81 -9.76 3.49
C LYS A 268 -4.10 -9.24 4.11
N ASP A 269 -4.73 -10.09 4.93
CA ASP A 269 -6.01 -9.80 5.59
C ASP A 269 -5.83 -9.16 6.98
N ASP A 270 -4.65 -8.60 7.25
CA ASP A 270 -4.33 -8.02 8.54
C ASP A 270 -5.03 -6.68 8.69
N LYS A 271 -5.79 -6.54 9.76
CA LYS A 271 -6.67 -5.40 10.09
C LYS A 271 -5.98 -4.04 9.89
N GLY A 272 -6.05 -3.50 8.67
CA GLY A 272 -5.60 -2.15 8.33
C GLY A 272 -4.08 -1.92 8.31
N GLU A 273 -3.25 -2.91 8.57
CA GLU A 273 -1.79 -2.74 8.60
C GLU A 273 -1.24 -2.36 7.22
N TYR A 274 -1.80 -2.89 6.16
CA TYR A 274 -1.38 -2.61 4.79
C TYR A 274 -1.65 -1.19 4.30
N ILE A 275 -2.68 -0.49 4.82
CA ILE A 275 -2.90 0.92 4.51
C ILE A 275 -1.74 1.76 5.03
N THR A 276 -1.18 1.41 6.17
CA THR A 276 -0.01 2.10 6.72
C THR A 276 1.20 1.99 5.82
N LEU A 277 1.30 0.93 5.02
CA LEU A 277 2.39 0.75 4.05
C LEU A 277 2.27 1.70 2.87
N PHE A 278 1.05 1.90 2.33
CA PHE A 278 0.80 2.86 1.25
C PHE A 278 0.78 4.32 1.74
N LEU A 279 0.21 4.56 2.91
CA LEU A 279 -0.16 5.88 3.43
C LEU A 279 0.44 6.13 4.82
N ASN A 280 1.72 5.80 5.00
CA ASN A 280 2.41 5.83 6.29
C ASN A 280 2.51 7.22 6.95
N TYR A 281 2.26 8.28 6.20
CA TYR A 281 2.20 9.66 6.70
C TYR A 281 0.87 9.99 7.40
N LEU A 282 -0.21 9.24 7.10
CA LEU A 282 -1.49 9.40 7.78
C LEU A 282 -1.41 8.92 9.23
N LYS A 283 -2.09 9.63 10.12
CA LYS A 283 -2.22 9.30 11.54
C LYS A 283 -3.69 9.04 11.88
N GLY A 284 -3.93 8.27 12.93
CA GLY A 284 -5.29 7.89 13.36
C GLY A 284 -5.83 6.60 12.73
N ILE A 285 -5.13 6.00 11.78
CA ILE A 285 -5.56 4.81 11.03
C ILE A 285 -5.82 3.59 11.94
N LYS A 286 -5.09 3.44 13.05
CA LYS A 286 -5.19 2.27 13.94
C LYS A 286 -6.60 2.03 14.53
N ASN A 287 -7.46 3.04 14.49
CA ASN A 287 -8.81 2.99 15.05
C ASN A 287 -9.89 2.77 13.98
N ILE A 288 -9.50 2.58 12.73
CA ILE A 288 -10.41 2.45 11.60
C ILE A 288 -10.55 0.98 11.23
N SER A 289 -11.79 0.54 11.08
CA SER A 289 -12.11 -0.75 10.51
C SER A 289 -11.92 -0.69 8.98
N ASN A 290 -10.80 -1.19 8.49
CA ASN A 290 -10.60 -1.28 7.06
C ASN A 290 -11.06 -2.64 6.56
N SER A 291 -11.88 -2.65 5.54
CA SER A 291 -12.21 -3.87 4.87
C SER A 291 -11.24 -4.12 3.71
N ARG A 292 -10.77 -5.35 3.61
CA ARG A 292 -10.01 -5.87 2.47
C ARG A 292 -10.70 -5.55 1.14
N ASP A 293 -12.03 -5.56 1.13
CA ASP A 293 -12.84 -5.36 -0.07
C ASP A 293 -12.71 -3.97 -0.67
N GLU A 294 -12.39 -2.96 0.11
CA GLU A 294 -12.21 -1.59 -0.37
C GLU A 294 -10.91 -1.42 -1.14
N ILE A 295 -9.81 -1.98 -0.63
CA ILE A 295 -8.55 -1.98 -1.39
C ILE A 295 -8.65 -2.85 -2.63
N LYS A 296 -9.29 -4.01 -2.52
CA LYS A 296 -9.56 -4.89 -3.66
C LYS A 296 -10.27 -4.11 -4.76
N ARG A 297 -11.34 -3.40 -4.44
CA ARG A 297 -12.06 -2.54 -5.39
C ARG A 297 -11.18 -1.44 -5.98
N GLY A 298 -10.36 -0.80 -5.15
CA GLY A 298 -9.41 0.21 -5.60
C GLY A 298 -8.40 -0.31 -6.62
N LEU A 299 -7.81 -1.47 -6.36
CA LEU A 299 -6.89 -2.13 -7.29
C LEU A 299 -7.58 -2.57 -8.59
N GLN A 300 -8.79 -3.14 -8.49
CA GLN A 300 -9.59 -3.50 -9.66
C GLN A 300 -9.97 -2.28 -10.50
N THR A 301 -10.26 -1.15 -9.87
CA THR A 301 -10.48 0.12 -10.59
C THR A 301 -9.22 0.55 -11.36
N ILE A 302 -8.04 0.45 -10.75
CA ILE A 302 -6.77 0.74 -11.44
C ILE A 302 -6.57 -0.24 -12.61
N LYS A 303 -6.85 -1.54 -12.43
CA LYS A 303 -6.79 -2.55 -13.49
C LYS A 303 -7.70 -2.21 -14.68
N MET A 304 -8.93 -1.76 -14.41
CA MET A 304 -9.86 -1.33 -15.47
C MET A 304 -9.33 -0.10 -16.22
N VAL A 305 -8.79 0.88 -15.50
CA VAL A 305 -8.22 2.09 -16.11
C VAL A 305 -7.01 1.75 -16.98
N LEU A 306 -6.14 0.85 -16.55
CA LEU A 306 -4.97 0.42 -17.33
C LEU A 306 -5.37 -0.19 -18.69
N LYS A 307 -6.49 -0.92 -18.76
CA LYS A 307 -7.02 -1.48 -20.03
C LYS A 307 -7.49 -0.43 -21.04
N GLU A 308 -7.68 0.80 -20.60
CA GLU A 308 -8.07 1.91 -21.47
C GLU A 308 -6.85 2.70 -22.00
N PHE A 309 -5.63 2.36 -21.58
CA PHE A 309 -4.41 3.09 -21.97
C PHE A 309 -4.15 3.00 -23.48
N PRO A 310 -3.79 4.13 -24.11
CA PRO A 310 -3.38 4.15 -25.50
C PRO A 310 -2.09 3.34 -25.67
N GLU A 311 -1.89 2.84 -26.89
CA GLU A 311 -0.70 2.09 -27.23
C GLU A 311 0.52 3.00 -27.25
N ASP A 312 1.57 2.57 -26.55
CA ASP A 312 2.90 3.17 -26.50
C ASP A 312 2.93 4.70 -26.23
N LYS A 313 1.92 5.21 -25.53
CA LYS A 313 1.84 6.64 -25.18
C LYS A 313 1.57 6.85 -23.71
N PRO A 314 2.20 7.87 -23.10
CA PRO A 314 1.98 8.16 -21.69
C PRO A 314 0.61 8.83 -21.44
N VAL A 315 0.09 8.58 -20.25
CA VAL A 315 -1.14 9.14 -19.71
C VAL A 315 -0.81 9.90 -18.42
N SER A 316 -1.36 11.08 -18.23
CA SER A 316 -1.11 11.85 -17.01
C SER A 316 -1.88 11.30 -15.82
N ILE A 317 -1.28 11.35 -14.62
CA ILE A 317 -1.96 10.97 -13.36
C ILE A 317 -3.24 11.78 -13.15
N LYS A 318 -3.23 13.06 -13.54
CA LYS A 318 -4.43 13.91 -13.47
C LYS A 318 -5.58 13.34 -14.32
N ASN A 319 -5.30 12.89 -15.54
CA ASN A 319 -6.32 12.28 -16.40
C ASN A 319 -6.83 10.95 -15.83
N ILE A 320 -5.95 10.11 -15.28
CA ILE A 320 -6.32 8.85 -14.62
C ILE A 320 -7.29 9.12 -13.46
N VAL A 321 -6.94 10.06 -12.57
CA VAL A 321 -7.77 10.44 -11.44
C VAL A 321 -9.10 11.03 -11.87
N ASN A 322 -9.09 11.94 -12.85
CA ASN A 322 -10.33 12.53 -13.39
C ASN A 322 -11.24 11.46 -14.00
N ARG A 323 -10.68 10.53 -14.79
CA ARG A 323 -11.46 9.43 -15.36
C ARG A 323 -12.14 8.59 -14.27
N ILE A 324 -11.42 8.25 -13.19
CA ILE A 324 -11.96 7.52 -12.04
C ILE A 324 -13.12 8.29 -11.40
N LEU A 325 -12.92 9.58 -11.14
CA LEU A 325 -13.94 10.43 -10.52
C LEU A 325 -15.15 10.65 -11.41
N PHE A 326 -14.94 10.89 -12.71
CA PHE A 326 -16.02 11.23 -13.63
C PHE A 326 -16.93 10.04 -13.96
N ARG A 327 -16.42 8.82 -13.83
CA ARG A 327 -17.22 7.60 -14.02
C ARG A 327 -17.75 7.00 -12.74
N ASP A 328 -17.59 7.71 -11.61
CA ASP A 328 -17.99 7.21 -10.28
C ASP A 328 -17.35 5.85 -9.90
N ASP A 329 -16.19 5.54 -10.46
CA ASP A 329 -15.38 4.36 -10.12
C ASP A 329 -14.56 4.68 -8.86
N PHE A 330 -15.25 4.92 -7.74
CA PHE A 330 -14.61 5.38 -6.52
C PHE A 330 -13.55 4.42 -6.00
N ILE A 331 -12.39 4.99 -5.67
CA ILE A 331 -11.39 4.35 -4.83
C ILE A 331 -11.62 4.81 -3.40
N GLU A 332 -12.21 3.95 -2.60
CA GLU A 332 -12.49 4.18 -1.20
C GLU A 332 -11.71 3.14 -0.38
N ILE A 333 -10.46 3.45 -0.07
CA ILE A 333 -9.57 2.54 0.68
C ILE A 333 -9.68 2.70 2.20
N ILE A 334 -10.35 3.72 2.64
CA ILE A 334 -10.72 4.01 4.01
C ILE A 334 -12.12 4.60 3.94
N ASP A 335 -13.03 4.16 4.80
CA ASP A 335 -14.35 4.77 4.87
C ASP A 335 -14.26 6.29 5.01
N VAL A 336 -15.01 7.03 4.19
CA VAL A 336 -14.88 8.49 4.08
C VAL A 336 -15.32 9.19 5.37
N GLU A 337 -16.37 8.70 6.03
CA GLU A 337 -16.87 9.30 7.28
C GLU A 337 -15.91 9.02 8.43
N GLU A 338 -15.38 7.80 8.52
CA GLU A 338 -14.33 7.46 9.48
C GLU A 338 -13.05 8.29 9.24
N ALA A 339 -12.69 8.51 7.97
CA ALA A 339 -11.54 9.34 7.62
C ALA A 339 -11.70 10.79 8.11
N TYR A 340 -12.91 11.38 7.97
CA TYR A 340 -13.18 12.74 8.43
C TYR A 340 -13.10 12.86 9.95
N ASN A 341 -13.48 11.83 10.67
CA ASN A 341 -13.49 11.84 12.14
C ASN A 341 -12.12 11.55 12.76
N SER A 342 -11.32 10.68 12.14
CA SER A 342 -10.18 10.04 12.80
C SER A 342 -8.83 10.35 12.16
N ILE A 343 -8.78 10.65 10.84
CA ILE A 343 -7.51 10.77 10.11
C ILE A 343 -7.01 12.20 10.06
N TYR A 344 -5.70 12.35 10.27
CA TYR A 344 -5.01 13.63 10.17
C TYR A 344 -3.56 13.46 9.67
N ILE A 345 -2.98 14.57 9.24
CA ILE A 345 -1.58 14.71 8.83
C ILE A 345 -0.87 15.59 9.86
N ASN A 346 0.28 15.16 10.36
CA ASN A 346 1.13 16.00 11.21
C ASN A 346 1.99 16.92 10.34
N GLU A 347 1.91 18.20 10.60
CA GLU A 347 2.76 19.21 9.99
C GLU A 347 4.06 19.43 10.79
N ALA A 348 5.06 20.06 10.17
CA ALA A 348 6.37 20.26 10.78
C ALA A 348 6.35 21.23 11.97
N ASN A 349 5.37 22.13 12.01
CA ASN A 349 5.10 23.07 13.10
C ASN A 349 4.25 22.50 14.25
N TYR A 350 4.08 21.17 14.30
CA TYR A 350 3.23 20.44 15.25
C TYR A 350 1.72 20.64 15.08
N GLU A 351 1.29 21.29 14.01
CA GLU A 351 -0.12 21.38 13.66
C GLU A 351 -0.65 20.03 13.11
N ARG A 352 -1.97 19.87 13.20
CA ARG A 352 -2.66 18.68 12.70
C ARG A 352 -3.70 19.10 11.68
N THR A 353 -3.48 18.71 10.42
CA THR A 353 -4.48 18.91 9.37
C THR A 353 -5.38 17.68 9.28
N ARG A 354 -6.68 17.88 9.60
CA ARG A 354 -7.71 16.83 9.46
C ARG A 354 -8.21 16.74 8.03
N ILE A 355 -8.64 15.55 7.65
CA ILE A 355 -9.35 15.30 6.40
C ILE A 355 -10.84 15.58 6.67
N LEU A 356 -11.31 16.77 6.27
CA LEU A 356 -12.64 17.25 6.65
C LEU A 356 -13.65 17.26 5.48
N ASN A 357 -13.21 16.91 4.27
CA ASN A 357 -14.06 16.89 3.09
C ASN A 357 -13.47 15.98 2.01
N TYR A 358 -14.30 15.66 1.02
CA TYR A 358 -13.94 14.74 -0.05
C TYR A 358 -12.73 15.22 -0.88
N ASN A 359 -12.56 16.51 -1.12
CA ASN A 359 -11.40 17.01 -1.86
C ASN A 359 -10.08 16.76 -1.12
N LYS A 360 -10.08 16.90 0.22
CA LYS A 360 -8.91 16.52 1.04
C LYS A 360 -8.72 15.02 1.09
N TYR A 361 -9.81 14.25 1.17
CA TYR A 361 -9.73 12.80 1.08
C TYR A 361 -9.11 12.37 -0.25
N LEU A 362 -9.58 12.91 -1.37
CA LEU A 362 -9.00 12.67 -2.68
C LEU A 362 -7.51 13.01 -2.74
N ALA A 363 -7.15 14.21 -2.30
CA ALA A 363 -5.77 14.71 -2.38
C ALA A 363 -4.79 13.96 -1.46
N TYR A 364 -5.25 13.53 -0.29
CA TYR A 364 -4.38 12.98 0.75
C TYR A 364 -4.51 11.48 0.97
N VAL A 365 -5.51 10.83 0.39
CA VAL A 365 -5.71 9.38 0.50
C VAL A 365 -5.67 8.72 -0.88
N VAL A 366 -6.58 9.11 -1.78
CA VAL A 366 -6.76 8.42 -3.06
C VAL A 366 -5.59 8.65 -4.02
N VAL A 367 -5.21 9.90 -4.25
CA VAL A 367 -4.13 10.23 -5.20
C VAL A 367 -2.80 9.62 -4.80
N PRO A 368 -2.34 9.71 -3.53
CA PRO A 368 -1.12 9.04 -3.11
C PRO A 368 -1.20 7.51 -3.19
N PHE A 369 -2.36 6.90 -2.91
CA PHE A 369 -2.56 5.48 -3.11
C PHE A 369 -2.39 5.08 -4.58
N VAL A 370 -3.07 5.75 -5.50
CA VAL A 370 -2.95 5.51 -6.95
C VAL A 370 -1.50 5.62 -7.40
N LYS A 371 -0.79 6.67 -6.99
CA LYS A 371 0.63 6.86 -7.31
C LYS A 371 1.51 5.74 -6.78
N SER A 372 1.30 5.30 -5.53
CA SER A 372 2.09 4.21 -4.94
C SER A 372 1.88 2.89 -5.67
N VAL A 373 0.65 2.57 -6.07
CA VAL A 373 0.34 1.37 -6.87
C VAL A 373 1.07 1.42 -8.22
N PHE A 374 1.12 2.58 -8.89
CA PHE A 374 1.86 2.70 -10.14
C PHE A 374 3.38 2.52 -9.98
N PHE A 375 3.96 2.96 -8.87
CA PHE A 375 5.37 2.66 -8.58
C PHE A 375 5.61 1.17 -8.33
N ILE A 376 4.66 0.45 -7.67
CA ILE A 376 4.73 -1.01 -7.56
C ILE A 376 4.67 -1.65 -8.94
N LEU A 377 3.70 -1.26 -9.76
CA LEU A 377 3.56 -1.79 -11.11
C LEU A 377 4.79 -1.48 -11.99
N ALA A 378 5.46 -0.35 -11.77
CA ALA A 378 6.72 -0.02 -12.45
C ALA A 378 7.87 -0.93 -12.01
N THR A 379 7.96 -1.28 -10.72
CA THR A 379 8.96 -2.26 -10.26
C THR A 379 8.70 -3.66 -10.80
N LEU A 380 7.43 -3.98 -11.10
CA LEU A 380 7.01 -5.24 -11.72
C LEU A 380 7.04 -5.21 -13.26
N GLY A 381 7.56 -4.16 -13.87
CA GLY A 381 7.69 -4.04 -15.33
C GLY A 381 6.38 -3.81 -16.10
N VAL A 382 5.25 -3.65 -15.40
CA VAL A 382 3.91 -3.50 -16.00
C VAL A 382 3.72 -2.14 -16.63
N VAL A 383 4.30 -1.11 -16.03
CA VAL A 383 4.24 0.27 -16.50
C VAL A 383 5.61 0.93 -16.47
N GLU A 384 5.80 1.89 -17.35
CA GLU A 384 6.86 2.87 -17.32
C GLU A 384 6.36 4.13 -16.64
N VAL A 385 7.13 4.68 -15.70
CA VAL A 385 6.77 5.85 -14.92
C VAL A 385 7.65 7.04 -15.27
N TYR A 386 7.01 8.22 -15.34
CA TYR A 386 7.66 9.51 -15.59
C TYR A 386 7.37 10.43 -14.40
N TYR A 387 8.42 10.95 -13.76
CA TYR A 387 8.28 11.62 -12.46
C TYR A 387 9.34 12.71 -12.26
N ASP A 388 9.02 13.62 -11.33
CA ASP A 388 9.96 14.62 -10.83
C ASP A 388 10.28 14.35 -9.36
N GLN A 389 11.08 15.21 -8.73
CA GLN A 389 11.24 15.21 -7.29
C GLN A 389 9.86 15.42 -6.63
N PRO A 390 9.51 14.63 -5.60
CA PRO A 390 8.24 14.80 -4.92
C PRO A 390 8.17 16.18 -4.26
N SER A 391 7.07 16.88 -4.51
CA SER A 391 6.78 18.19 -3.94
C SER A 391 5.29 18.35 -3.70
N ILE A 392 4.91 19.12 -2.71
CA ILE A 392 3.53 19.47 -2.43
C ILE A 392 3.29 20.93 -2.82
N ASN A 393 2.40 21.11 -3.80
CA ASN A 393 1.85 22.43 -4.18
C ASN A 393 0.59 22.75 -3.37
N ASN A 394 0.62 22.57 -2.05
CA ASN A 394 -0.51 22.86 -1.17
C ASN A 394 -0.05 23.61 0.10
N SER A 395 -1.01 24.06 0.91
CA SER A 395 -0.77 24.85 2.12
C SER A 395 -0.18 24.05 3.30
N LEU A 396 0.15 22.76 3.14
CA LEU A 396 0.72 21.97 4.22
C LEU A 396 2.21 22.26 4.38
N TYR A 397 2.60 22.57 5.61
CA TYR A 397 4.00 22.73 5.97
C TYR A 397 4.56 21.39 6.47
N LEU A 398 5.21 20.65 5.59
CA LEU A 398 5.78 19.32 5.85
C LEU A 398 7.30 19.36 5.95
N LYS A 399 7.86 18.58 6.87
CA LYS A 399 9.31 18.54 7.16
C LYS A 399 10.17 18.29 5.91
N ASN A 400 9.71 17.42 5.03
CA ASN A 400 10.42 17.03 3.82
C ASN A 400 9.92 17.75 2.56
N GLY A 401 8.95 18.67 2.69
CA GLY A 401 8.36 19.38 1.56
C GLY A 401 7.45 18.54 0.66
N TYR A 402 7.14 17.29 1.03
CA TYR A 402 6.22 16.40 0.30
C TYR A 402 5.40 15.55 1.27
N LEU A 403 4.22 15.12 0.86
CA LEU A 403 3.32 14.26 1.62
C LEU A 403 3.76 12.79 1.54
N SER A 404 3.94 12.30 0.32
CA SER A 404 4.36 10.94 0.01
C SER A 404 5.59 10.96 -0.90
N LYS A 405 6.49 9.99 -0.73
CA LYS A 405 7.63 9.79 -1.62
C LYS A 405 7.23 9.54 -3.09
N TYR A 406 5.98 9.17 -3.32
CA TYR A 406 5.40 8.91 -4.64
C TYR A 406 4.80 10.16 -5.30
N ASP A 407 4.79 11.33 -4.63
CA ASP A 407 4.13 12.55 -5.10
C ASP A 407 4.68 13.08 -6.43
N GLY A 408 5.94 12.78 -6.73
CA GLY A 408 6.59 13.19 -7.99
C GLY A 408 6.01 12.57 -9.26
N LEU A 409 5.18 11.52 -9.18
CA LEU A 409 4.61 10.84 -10.36
C LEU A 409 3.72 11.77 -11.17
N LYS A 410 4.03 11.92 -12.46
CA LYS A 410 3.30 12.77 -13.42
C LYS A 410 2.58 11.98 -14.48
N TYR A 411 3.28 11.02 -15.14
CA TYR A 411 2.74 10.24 -16.24
C TYR A 411 3.09 8.76 -16.08
N VAL A 412 2.26 7.94 -16.69
CA VAL A 412 2.41 6.48 -16.72
C VAL A 412 2.17 6.01 -18.13
N LYS A 413 3.02 5.09 -18.61
CA LYS A 413 2.84 4.41 -19.90
C LYS A 413 2.74 2.91 -19.65
N LEU A 414 1.79 2.25 -20.29
CA LEU A 414 1.67 0.79 -20.23
C LEU A 414 2.75 0.16 -21.12
N THR A 415 3.52 -0.78 -20.56
CA THR A 415 4.58 -1.50 -21.27
C THR A 415 3.99 -2.60 -22.17
N ALA A 416 4.79 -3.21 -23.06
CA ALA A 416 4.36 -4.37 -23.82
C ALA A 416 4.09 -5.56 -22.89
N LEU A 417 4.92 -5.79 -21.87
CA LEU A 417 4.67 -6.75 -20.80
C LEU A 417 3.35 -6.47 -20.08
N GLY A 418 3.08 -5.22 -19.75
CA GLY A 418 1.82 -4.80 -19.11
C GLY A 418 0.59 -5.11 -19.96
N ARG A 419 0.67 -4.89 -21.28
CA ARG A 419 -0.41 -5.23 -22.23
C ARG A 419 -0.66 -6.74 -22.27
N TYR A 420 0.39 -7.53 -22.30
CA TYR A 420 0.30 -8.99 -22.24
C TYR A 420 -0.31 -9.49 -20.92
N ILE A 421 0.13 -8.94 -19.79
CA ILE A 421 -0.38 -9.28 -18.46
C ILE A 421 -1.88 -9.00 -18.35
N LEU A 422 -2.33 -7.84 -18.86
CA LEU A 422 -3.74 -7.44 -18.84
C LEU A 422 -4.61 -8.14 -19.90
N GLY A 423 -4.01 -9.02 -20.73
CA GLY A 423 -4.71 -9.76 -21.78
C GLY A 423 -5.11 -8.89 -22.98
N MET A 424 -4.39 -7.80 -23.23
CA MET A 424 -4.58 -6.90 -24.39
C MET A 424 -3.80 -7.39 -25.61
N THR A 425 -2.76 -8.23 -25.42
CA THR A 425 -2.01 -8.94 -26.44
C THR A 425 -1.93 -10.42 -26.05
N GLU A 426 -1.84 -11.31 -27.05
CA GLU A 426 -1.78 -12.76 -26.83
C GLU A 426 -0.37 -13.22 -26.47
N ASP A 427 0.64 -12.62 -27.10
CA ASP A 427 2.04 -13.00 -26.98
C ASP A 427 2.89 -11.86 -26.42
N TYR A 428 3.95 -12.24 -25.71
CA TYR A 428 5.04 -11.39 -25.27
C TYR A 428 6.36 -12.17 -25.32
N ASP A 429 7.34 -11.63 -26.02
CA ASP A 429 8.66 -12.26 -26.17
C ASP A 429 9.55 -11.91 -24.98
N PHE A 430 9.67 -12.84 -24.02
CA PHE A 430 10.52 -12.70 -22.85
C PHE A 430 11.98 -12.96 -23.25
N LYS A 431 12.79 -11.93 -23.27
CA LYS A 431 14.24 -12.05 -23.44
C LYS A 431 14.93 -12.09 -22.09
N ILE A 432 15.37 -13.26 -21.67
CA ILE A 432 16.31 -13.40 -20.56
C ILE A 432 17.70 -13.01 -21.11
N THR A 433 18.24 -11.89 -20.65
CA THR A 433 19.48 -11.30 -21.19
C THR A 433 20.72 -11.56 -20.34
N LYS A 434 20.57 -12.01 -19.10
CA LYS A 434 21.69 -12.28 -18.18
C LYS A 434 21.82 -13.76 -17.89
N GLU A 435 23.01 -14.29 -18.10
CA GLU A 435 23.41 -15.60 -17.56
C GLU A 435 23.64 -15.44 -16.06
N GLU A 436 23.04 -16.32 -15.25
CA GLU A 436 23.30 -16.38 -13.83
C GLU A 436 24.77 -16.72 -13.59
N GLY A 437 25.48 -15.92 -12.80
CA GLY A 437 26.87 -16.18 -12.50
C GLY A 437 27.06 -17.51 -11.79
N GLU A 438 28.17 -18.19 -12.10
CA GLU A 438 28.53 -19.48 -11.56
C GLU A 438 29.43 -19.34 -10.33
N VAL A 439 29.43 -20.34 -9.47
CA VAL A 439 30.39 -20.45 -8.37
C VAL A 439 31.32 -21.62 -8.65
N TYR A 440 32.59 -21.30 -8.70
CA TYR A 440 33.65 -22.29 -8.78
C TYR A 440 34.20 -22.57 -7.37
N LEU A 441 34.18 -23.82 -6.96
CA LEU A 441 34.82 -24.28 -5.71
C LEU A 441 36.23 -24.77 -6.00
N ASP A 442 37.20 -24.21 -5.28
CA ASP A 442 38.62 -24.62 -5.41
C ASP A 442 38.78 -26.09 -5.00
N GLU A 443 39.58 -26.85 -5.72
CA GLU A 443 39.73 -28.29 -5.52
C GLU A 443 40.61 -28.63 -4.30
N ASP A 444 41.53 -27.74 -3.93
CA ASP A 444 42.51 -27.96 -2.87
C ASP A 444 42.27 -27.09 -1.63
N ARG A 445 41.32 -26.15 -1.68
CA ARG A 445 41.08 -25.16 -0.62
C ARG A 445 39.59 -24.89 -0.47
N LEU A 446 39.19 -24.58 0.75
CA LEU A 446 37.82 -24.14 1.03
C LEU A 446 37.62 -22.68 0.57
N ILE A 447 37.78 -22.42 -0.72
CA ILE A 447 37.61 -21.12 -1.36
C ILE A 447 36.54 -21.25 -2.47
N ALA A 448 35.52 -20.42 -2.40
CA ALA A 448 34.52 -20.26 -3.45
C ALA A 448 34.82 -19.00 -4.24
N THR A 449 34.84 -19.10 -5.58
CA THR A 449 35.07 -17.99 -6.51
C THR A 449 33.81 -17.77 -7.35
N ILE A 450 33.28 -16.56 -7.34
CA ILE A 450 32.13 -16.19 -8.17
C ILE A 450 32.63 -15.74 -9.54
N LEU A 451 32.07 -16.31 -10.59
CA LEU A 451 32.29 -15.99 -11.99
C LEU A 451 31.02 -15.35 -12.56
N GLY A 452 31.08 -14.09 -12.97
CA GLY A 452 29.92 -13.33 -13.43
C GLY A 452 29.15 -12.65 -12.31
N ASP A 453 27.87 -12.34 -12.55
CA ASP A 453 26.98 -11.65 -11.62
C ASP A 453 26.08 -12.66 -10.89
N ALA A 454 26.35 -12.91 -9.61
CA ALA A 454 25.59 -13.84 -8.77
C ALA A 454 25.35 -13.24 -7.37
N PRO A 455 24.47 -12.24 -7.26
CA PRO A 455 24.30 -11.49 -6.02
C PRO A 455 23.78 -12.36 -4.86
N ILE A 456 22.90 -13.30 -5.11
CA ILE A 456 22.34 -14.19 -4.09
C ILE A 456 23.39 -15.18 -3.59
N LYS A 457 24.16 -15.77 -4.51
CA LYS A 457 25.28 -16.65 -4.15
C LYS A 457 26.35 -15.86 -3.37
N THR A 458 26.61 -14.60 -3.76
CA THR A 458 27.48 -13.68 -3.02
C THR A 458 27.02 -13.47 -1.60
N MET A 459 25.76 -13.16 -1.40
CA MET A 459 25.15 -12.95 -0.08
C MET A 459 25.25 -14.22 0.79
N TYR A 460 24.97 -15.37 0.21
CA TYR A 460 25.05 -16.63 0.93
C TYR A 460 26.51 -16.94 1.33
N LEU A 461 27.47 -16.75 0.43
CA LEU A 461 28.89 -16.96 0.73
C LEU A 461 29.41 -15.98 1.79
N GLU A 462 28.89 -14.76 1.87
CA GLU A 462 29.21 -13.82 2.97
C GLU A 462 28.61 -14.25 4.32
N LYS A 463 27.51 -15.02 4.32
CA LYS A 463 26.93 -15.61 5.53
C LYS A 463 27.78 -16.76 6.10
N VAL A 464 28.30 -17.62 5.21
CA VAL A 464 29.01 -18.86 5.62
C VAL A 464 30.53 -18.76 5.56
N GLY A 465 31.08 -17.72 4.96
CA GLY A 465 32.52 -17.50 4.79
C GLY A 465 32.89 -16.02 4.98
N HIS A 466 34.13 -15.69 4.72
CA HIS A 466 34.57 -14.30 4.65
C HIS A 466 35.25 -13.99 3.32
N ARG A 467 35.02 -12.77 2.86
CA ARG A 467 35.52 -12.28 1.58
C ARG A 467 37.03 -12.04 1.68
N ILE A 468 37.81 -12.69 0.83
CA ILE A 468 39.27 -12.53 0.73
C ILE A 468 39.68 -11.72 -0.52
N ALA A 469 38.79 -11.63 -1.51
CA ALA A 469 38.93 -10.80 -2.71
C ALA A 469 37.52 -10.41 -3.22
N PRO A 470 37.37 -9.47 -4.16
CA PRO A 470 36.07 -9.00 -4.62
C PRO A 470 35.05 -10.10 -4.99
N ASN A 471 35.54 -11.22 -5.56
CA ASN A 471 34.74 -12.35 -5.98
C ASN A 471 35.15 -13.68 -5.33
N LYS A 472 36.00 -13.67 -4.26
CA LYS A 472 36.48 -14.88 -3.59
C LYS A 472 36.15 -14.88 -2.11
N PHE A 473 35.65 -16.02 -1.65
CA PHE A 473 35.20 -16.25 -0.29
C PHE A 473 35.90 -17.48 0.28
N LYS A 474 36.51 -17.33 1.46
CA LYS A 474 37.10 -18.45 2.22
C LYS A 474 36.07 -18.94 3.22
N VAL A 475 35.77 -20.23 3.21
CA VAL A 475 34.89 -20.89 4.18
C VAL A 475 35.76 -21.55 5.24
N GLU A 476 35.54 -21.17 6.49
CA GLU A 476 36.22 -21.73 7.66
C GLU A 476 35.20 -22.24 8.67
N LYS A 477 35.58 -23.17 9.55
CA LYS A 477 34.69 -23.72 10.57
C LYS A 477 33.99 -22.63 11.38
N LEU A 478 34.74 -21.63 11.81
CA LEU A 478 34.20 -20.52 12.61
C LEU A 478 33.16 -19.69 11.84
N SER A 479 33.44 -19.35 10.58
CA SER A 479 32.50 -18.60 9.74
C SER A 479 31.27 -19.43 9.39
N PHE A 480 31.45 -20.71 9.12
CA PHE A 480 30.37 -21.64 8.79
C PHE A 480 29.40 -21.86 9.96
N LEU A 481 29.92 -21.88 11.20
CA LEU A 481 29.14 -22.07 12.44
C LEU A 481 28.55 -20.76 12.98
N LYS A 482 28.84 -19.62 12.37
CA LYS A 482 28.30 -18.34 12.84
C LYS A 482 26.78 -18.30 12.77
N GLY A 483 26.12 -18.00 13.91
CA GLY A 483 24.66 -17.95 14.02
C GLY A 483 23.96 -19.30 14.00
N ILE A 484 24.68 -20.41 14.24
CA ILE A 484 24.14 -21.74 14.47
C ILE A 484 23.81 -21.89 15.96
N GLU A 485 22.62 -22.38 16.29
CA GLU A 485 22.15 -22.59 17.66
C GLU A 485 21.92 -24.07 17.98
N SER A 486 21.72 -24.91 16.96
CA SER A 486 21.46 -26.33 17.12
C SER A 486 22.25 -27.20 16.14
N SER A 487 22.36 -28.50 16.40
CA SER A 487 22.95 -29.47 15.48
C SER A 487 22.12 -29.59 14.17
N GLN A 488 20.82 -29.41 14.26
CA GLN A 488 19.93 -29.42 13.12
C GLN A 488 20.22 -28.26 12.16
N ASP A 489 20.53 -27.08 12.66
CA ASP A 489 20.88 -25.90 11.85
C ASP A 489 22.17 -26.13 11.03
N ILE A 490 23.09 -27.00 11.52
CA ILE A 490 24.29 -27.34 10.75
C ILE A 490 23.92 -28.18 9.54
N ILE A 491 23.05 -29.17 9.70
CA ILE A 491 22.58 -30.04 8.64
C ILE A 491 21.84 -29.19 7.58
N GLU A 492 20.91 -28.35 8.04
CA GLU A 492 20.17 -27.43 7.16
C GLU A 492 21.10 -26.48 6.41
N ARG A 493 22.15 -25.98 7.04
CA ARG A 493 23.16 -25.12 6.39
C ARG A 493 23.98 -25.85 5.32
N ILE A 494 24.30 -27.13 5.53
CA ILE A 494 24.98 -27.98 4.54
C ILE A 494 24.04 -28.19 3.34
N GLU A 495 22.77 -28.49 3.59
CA GLU A 495 21.77 -28.63 2.55
C GLU A 495 21.54 -27.33 1.78
N GLU A 496 21.43 -26.20 2.49
CA GLU A 496 21.39 -24.88 1.85
C GLU A 496 22.61 -24.60 0.95
N PHE A 497 23.80 -25.02 1.39
CA PHE A 497 25.01 -24.82 0.59
C PHE A 497 24.96 -25.67 -0.71
N ARG A 498 24.47 -26.91 -0.61
CA ARG A 498 24.26 -27.78 -1.77
C ARG A 498 23.30 -27.17 -2.77
N GLU A 499 22.14 -26.74 -2.29
CA GLU A 499 21.10 -26.18 -3.13
C GLU A 499 21.51 -24.87 -3.81
N LYS A 500 22.15 -23.96 -3.05
CA LYS A 500 22.41 -22.57 -3.52
C LYS A 500 23.74 -22.42 -4.26
N ILE A 501 24.73 -23.25 -3.99
CA ILE A 501 26.08 -23.10 -4.57
C ILE A 501 26.35 -24.15 -5.64
N THR A 502 26.38 -25.42 -5.27
CA THR A 502 26.56 -26.53 -6.22
C THR A 502 26.30 -27.86 -5.55
N GLU A 503 25.81 -28.82 -6.30
CA GLU A 503 25.63 -30.22 -5.86
C GLU A 503 26.92 -31.03 -5.99
N SER A 504 27.92 -30.56 -6.74
CA SER A 504 29.18 -31.25 -6.99
C SER A 504 30.32 -30.61 -6.24
N TYR A 505 30.99 -31.41 -5.39
CA TYR A 505 32.11 -30.97 -4.54
C TYR A 505 33.36 -31.78 -4.82
N SER A 506 34.53 -31.11 -4.65
CA SER A 506 35.81 -31.79 -4.50
C SER A 506 35.92 -32.49 -3.13
N GLU A 507 36.87 -33.39 -3.01
CA GLU A 507 37.09 -34.20 -1.79
C GLU A 507 37.24 -33.33 -0.53
N ILE A 508 37.94 -32.21 -0.61
CA ILE A 508 38.16 -31.31 0.54
C ILE A 508 36.87 -30.66 1.05
N TRP A 509 35.91 -30.37 0.16
CA TRP A 509 34.60 -29.84 0.57
C TRP A 509 33.73 -30.93 1.18
N MET A 510 33.77 -32.17 0.64
CA MET A 510 33.09 -33.32 1.24
C MET A 510 33.60 -33.61 2.65
N GLU A 511 34.95 -33.69 2.81
CA GLU A 511 35.56 -33.89 4.13
C GLU A 511 35.16 -32.79 5.11
N PHE A 512 35.11 -31.55 4.68
CA PHE A 512 34.71 -30.41 5.52
C PHE A 512 33.26 -30.56 6.00
N PHE A 513 32.33 -30.90 5.15
CA PHE A 513 30.93 -31.06 5.52
C PHE A 513 30.70 -32.29 6.39
N GLU A 514 31.33 -33.42 6.07
CA GLU A 514 31.28 -34.63 6.90
C GLU A 514 31.87 -34.39 8.30
N GLU A 515 32.96 -33.61 8.39
CA GLU A 515 33.52 -33.22 9.67
C GLU A 515 32.54 -32.35 10.48
N MET A 516 31.88 -31.37 9.83
CA MET A 516 30.90 -30.52 10.48
C MET A 516 29.69 -31.31 11.00
N GLU A 517 29.16 -32.22 10.18
CA GLU A 517 28.06 -33.10 10.54
C GLU A 517 28.45 -34.06 11.70
N ARG A 518 29.57 -34.73 11.58
CA ARG A 518 30.08 -35.64 12.61
C ARG A 518 30.29 -34.94 13.96
N LYS A 519 30.77 -33.68 13.93
CA LYS A 519 31.04 -32.91 15.13
C LYS A 519 29.81 -32.20 15.70
N SER A 520 28.72 -32.12 14.98
CA SER A 520 27.51 -31.42 15.41
C SER A 520 26.90 -31.93 16.72
N ASN A 521 27.04 -33.22 16.97
CA ASN A 521 26.52 -33.90 18.17
C ASN A 521 27.61 -34.31 19.17
N SER A 522 28.88 -33.89 18.97
CA SER A 522 29.99 -34.29 19.83
C SER A 522 29.95 -33.65 21.21
N VAL A 523 29.26 -32.52 21.38
CA VAL A 523 29.06 -31.84 22.65
C VAL A 523 27.57 -31.57 22.83
N THR A 524 26.98 -32.21 23.81
CA THR A 524 25.56 -32.10 24.14
C THR A 524 25.35 -31.57 25.54
N CYS A 525 24.38 -30.70 25.71
CA CYS A 525 23.97 -30.25 27.03
C CYS A 525 23.14 -31.34 27.69
N VAL A 526 23.58 -31.80 28.86
CA VAL A 526 22.86 -32.82 29.63
C VAL A 526 22.02 -32.10 30.69
N SER A 527 20.74 -31.94 30.42
CA SER A 527 19.76 -31.34 31.35
C SER A 527 19.30 -32.27 32.47
N GLU A 528 19.82 -33.50 32.49
CA GLU A 528 19.43 -34.52 33.49
C GLU A 528 20.05 -34.30 34.86
N TYR A 529 21.01 -33.39 34.99
CA TYR A 529 21.73 -33.13 36.21
C TYR A 529 21.47 -31.73 36.76
N THR A 530 21.20 -31.65 38.07
CA THR A 530 21.26 -30.41 38.85
C THR A 530 22.66 -30.21 39.38
N VAL A 531 23.24 -29.03 39.18
CA VAL A 531 24.57 -28.67 39.73
C VAL A 531 24.36 -27.93 41.04
N LEU A 532 24.94 -28.50 42.12
CA LEU A 532 24.95 -27.89 43.46
C LEU A 532 26.37 -27.43 43.78
N LYS A 533 26.52 -26.23 44.35
CA LYS A 533 27.79 -25.70 44.84
C LYS A 533 27.86 -25.85 46.35
N LEU A 534 28.90 -26.51 46.83
CA LEU A 534 29.15 -26.70 48.25
C LEU A 534 29.98 -25.58 48.83
N GLN A 535 29.76 -25.23 50.07
CA GLN A 535 30.70 -24.41 50.83
C GLN A 535 31.94 -25.24 51.22
N ASN A 536 33.10 -24.59 51.34
CA ASN A 536 34.34 -25.25 51.76
C ASN A 536 34.33 -25.48 53.27
N GLU A 537 33.48 -26.41 53.69
CA GLU A 537 33.29 -26.78 55.09
C GLU A 537 33.74 -28.26 55.33
N LYS A 538 34.60 -28.48 56.29
CA LYS A 538 35.22 -29.80 56.50
C LYS A 538 34.22 -30.90 56.75
N ASP A 539 33.19 -30.63 57.55
CA ASP A 539 32.18 -31.62 57.91
C ASP A 539 31.28 -32.00 56.78
N LEU A 540 30.92 -31.01 55.95
CA LEU A 540 30.14 -31.17 54.68
C LEU A 540 30.91 -32.03 53.68
N ILE A 541 32.18 -31.71 53.46
CA ILE A 541 33.06 -32.48 52.57
C ILE A 541 33.29 -33.90 53.07
N MET A 542 33.44 -34.06 54.40
CA MET A 542 33.58 -35.38 55.02
C MET A 542 32.32 -36.25 54.90
N ALA A 543 31.13 -35.66 55.07
CA ALA A 543 29.85 -36.34 54.85
C ALA A 543 29.76 -36.88 53.41
N LEU A 544 30.04 -36.07 52.45
CA LEU A 544 30.04 -36.44 51.02
C LEU A 544 31.08 -37.47 50.62
N THR A 545 32.20 -37.53 51.35
CA THR A 545 33.29 -38.45 51.02
C THR A 545 33.18 -39.80 51.75
N LYS A 546 32.61 -39.82 52.95
CA LYS A 546 32.54 -41.03 53.79
C LYS A 546 31.22 -41.77 53.64
N ASP A 547 30.10 -41.09 53.40
CA ASP A 547 28.82 -41.77 53.28
C ASP A 547 28.67 -42.39 51.88
N MET A 548 28.56 -43.71 51.84
CA MET A 548 28.40 -44.47 50.59
C MET A 548 27.10 -44.10 49.80
N ARG A 549 26.08 -43.62 50.50
CA ARG A 549 24.82 -43.19 49.83
C ARG A 549 25.02 -41.99 48.92
N PHE A 550 25.84 -41.03 49.36
CA PHE A 550 26.20 -39.90 48.46
C PHE A 550 27.01 -40.36 47.25
N LYS A 551 27.93 -41.33 47.43
CA LYS A 551 28.75 -41.80 46.30
C LYS A 551 27.95 -42.41 45.17
N SER A 552 26.80 -42.98 45.45
CA SER A 552 25.93 -43.59 44.43
C SER A 552 25.00 -42.55 43.70
N LEU A 553 24.78 -41.40 44.33
CA LEU A 553 23.80 -40.41 43.87
C LEU A 553 24.44 -39.13 43.29
N VAL A 554 25.73 -38.90 43.54
CA VAL A 554 26.42 -37.64 43.29
C VAL A 554 27.69 -37.87 42.49
N LEU A 555 27.85 -37.13 41.40
CA LEU A 555 29.11 -37.00 40.67
C LEU A 555 29.86 -35.76 41.17
N LYS A 556 31.15 -35.87 41.43
CA LYS A 556 31.99 -34.77 41.90
C LYS A 556 32.53 -33.98 40.72
N GLY A 557 32.33 -32.65 40.74
CA GLY A 557 32.94 -31.69 39.84
C GLY A 557 34.10 -30.94 40.52
N GLU A 558 34.72 -30.04 39.80
CA GLU A 558 35.75 -29.14 40.30
C GLU A 558 35.13 -27.99 41.13
N ASP A 559 35.95 -27.27 41.90
CA ASP A 559 35.56 -26.08 42.68
C ASP A 559 34.35 -26.27 43.61
N TYR A 560 34.31 -27.43 44.30
CA TYR A 560 33.23 -27.81 45.21
C TYR A 560 31.85 -27.95 44.55
N HIS A 561 31.78 -28.15 43.22
CA HIS A 561 30.54 -28.50 42.56
C HIS A 561 30.26 -30.00 42.61
N ILE A 562 29.00 -30.34 42.75
CA ILE A 562 28.49 -31.69 42.60
C ILE A 562 27.35 -31.72 41.60
N LEU A 563 27.27 -32.79 40.84
CA LEU A 563 26.18 -33.03 39.88
C LEU A 563 25.29 -34.14 40.44
N VAL A 564 24.02 -33.88 40.53
CA VAL A 564 22.99 -34.79 41.02
C VAL A 564 21.98 -35.01 39.90
N LYS A 565 21.70 -36.27 39.55
CA LYS A 565 20.61 -36.54 38.61
C LYS A 565 19.30 -35.97 39.14
N ASN A 566 18.52 -35.32 38.28
CA ASN A 566 17.27 -34.64 38.66
C ASN A 566 16.32 -35.58 39.44
N GLU A 567 16.24 -36.85 39.05
CA GLU A 567 15.46 -37.89 39.74
C GLU A 567 15.92 -38.19 41.19
N ASN A 568 17.15 -37.85 41.53
CA ASN A 568 17.75 -38.11 42.83
C ASN A 568 17.93 -36.85 43.69
N VAL A 569 17.55 -35.67 43.21
CA VAL A 569 17.76 -34.41 43.92
C VAL A 569 17.07 -34.41 45.28
N GLU A 570 15.84 -34.88 45.38
CA GLU A 570 15.12 -34.93 46.67
C GLU A 570 15.78 -35.90 47.66
N LYS A 571 16.28 -37.07 47.19
CA LYS A 571 17.01 -38.01 48.03
C LYS A 571 18.30 -37.38 48.56
N VAL A 572 19.00 -36.63 47.72
CA VAL A 572 20.23 -35.95 48.12
C VAL A 572 19.94 -34.82 49.10
N LYS A 573 18.83 -34.09 48.95
CA LYS A 573 18.37 -33.07 49.90
C LYS A 573 18.07 -33.69 51.27
N GLU A 574 17.42 -34.83 51.31
CA GLU A 574 17.14 -35.54 52.56
C GLU A 574 18.42 -36.00 53.24
N LEU A 575 19.38 -36.56 52.50
CA LEU A 575 20.67 -36.91 53.03
C LEU A 575 21.43 -35.72 53.62
N PHE A 576 21.42 -34.57 52.95
CA PHE A 576 22.00 -33.34 53.48
C PHE A 576 21.33 -32.90 54.79
N LYS A 577 20.00 -33.04 54.92
CA LYS A 577 19.25 -32.72 56.14
C LYS A 577 19.63 -33.62 57.30
N GLU A 578 19.93 -34.91 57.06
CA GLU A 578 20.41 -35.81 58.08
C GLU A 578 21.73 -35.34 58.72
N TYR A 579 22.56 -34.62 57.93
CA TYR A 579 23.81 -33.99 58.38
C TYR A 579 23.64 -32.56 58.87
N GLY A 580 22.39 -32.04 58.92
CA GLY A 580 22.09 -30.70 59.38
C GLY A 580 22.24 -29.61 58.30
N TYR A 581 22.39 -29.94 57.00
CA TYR A 581 22.54 -29.00 55.92
C TYR A 581 21.24 -28.84 55.13
N TYR A 582 20.96 -27.62 54.76
CA TYR A 582 19.82 -27.28 53.90
C TYR A 582 20.30 -26.94 52.49
N VAL A 583 19.69 -27.56 51.48
CA VAL A 583 19.98 -27.26 50.06
C VAL A 583 19.04 -26.20 49.58
N ASN A 584 19.55 -25.01 49.35
CA ASN A 584 18.80 -23.85 48.79
C ASN A 584 18.76 -23.98 47.25
N MET A 585 17.56 -24.10 46.68
CA MET A 585 17.36 -24.22 45.23
C MET A 585 16.48 -23.11 44.72
#